data_b81475b9fba1466947c5fdf610175e46
#
_entry.id   b81475b9fba1466947c5fdf610175e46
#
_cell.length_a   1.000
_cell.length_b   1.000
_cell.length_c   1.000
_cell.angle_alpha   90.00
_cell.angle_beta   90.00
_cell.angle_gamma   90.00
#
_symmetry.space_group_name_H-M   'P 1'
#
loop_
_entity.id
_entity.type
_entity.pdbx_description
1 polymer ?
#
loop_
_entity_poly.entity_id
_entity_poly.type
_entity_poly.pdbx_seq_one_letter_code
_entity_poly.pdbx_strand_id
1 'polypeptide(L)'
;MVDNNITQGLANLNRKLTKAIPQSVYNQVRDVLAAQADKIVAQMKRHAPFDTGDLQMSISWCWGNAPKGTMTIGHVGVGKGGRTFKQGADKTGLRISIFAGAGDEYYAWFQEFGRQGMPAHPFFYPIYRANRRSANAAITRAITKGVKDGVK
;
A
#
# COMPACT_ATOMS: atom_id res chain seq x y z
N MET A 1 31.40 3.92 41.89
CA MET A 1 31.79 4.21 40.47
C MET A 1 31.33 3.13 39.47
N VAL A 2 30.14 2.58 39.65
CA VAL A 2 29.67 1.47 38.79
C VAL A 2 28.54 1.88 37.82
N ASP A 3 28.06 3.14 37.88
CA ASP A 3 26.77 3.50 37.27
C ASP A 3 26.83 4.09 35.89
N ASN A 4 27.99 4.56 35.44
CA ASN A 4 28.10 5.24 34.10
C ASN A 4 27.96 4.26 32.91
N ASN A 5 28.41 3.03 33.08
CA ASN A 5 28.36 2.04 31.97
C ASN A 5 26.96 1.48 31.78
N ILE A 6 26.23 1.27 32.87
CA ILE A 6 24.86 0.73 32.86
C ILE A 6 23.89 1.80 32.34
N THR A 7 24.02 3.03 32.79
CA THR A 7 23.19 4.16 32.33
C THR A 7 23.43 4.49 30.84
N GLN A 8 24.66 4.40 30.35
CA GLN A 8 24.97 4.54 28.92
C GLN A 8 24.40 3.38 28.11
N GLY A 9 24.47 2.15 28.62
CA GLY A 9 23.87 0.97 27.98
C GLY A 9 22.37 1.10 27.84
N LEU A 10 21.67 1.52 28.89
CA LEU A 10 20.24 1.77 28.90
C LEU A 10 19.83 2.90 27.95
N ALA A 11 20.58 4.00 27.93
CA ALA A 11 20.36 5.11 27.02
C ALA A 11 20.53 4.70 25.54
N ASN A 12 21.56 3.90 25.23
CA ASN A 12 21.80 3.36 23.91
C ASN A 12 20.69 2.38 23.49
N LEU A 13 20.25 1.50 24.37
CA LEU A 13 19.14 0.58 24.15
C LEU A 13 17.85 1.35 23.89
N ASN A 14 17.54 2.34 24.72
CA ASN A 14 16.35 3.17 24.55
C ASN A 14 16.38 3.93 23.21
N ARG A 15 17.51 4.49 22.81
CA ARG A 15 17.69 5.14 21.52
C ARG A 15 17.46 4.18 20.34
N LYS A 16 17.97 2.94 20.42
CA LYS A 16 17.75 1.90 19.40
C LYS A 16 16.27 1.53 19.32
N LEU A 17 15.61 1.30 20.44
CA LEU A 17 14.20 0.92 20.48
C LEU A 17 13.25 2.02 20.03
N THR A 18 13.55 3.29 20.34
CA THR A 18 12.64 4.42 20.06
C THR A 18 12.90 5.12 18.74
N LYS A 19 14.12 5.08 18.22
CA LYS A 19 14.50 5.80 16.98
C LYS A 19 15.04 4.91 15.89
N ALA A 20 16.07 4.13 16.14
CA ALA A 20 16.76 3.39 15.07
C ALA A 20 15.90 2.27 14.48
N ILE A 21 15.31 1.42 15.31
CA ILE A 21 14.46 0.32 14.85
C ILE A 21 13.19 0.84 14.14
N PRO A 22 12.40 1.76 14.74
CA PRO A 22 11.22 2.30 14.06
C PRO A 22 11.55 2.97 12.73
N GLN A 23 12.63 3.73 12.63
CA GLN A 23 13.04 4.39 11.40
C GLN A 23 13.47 3.38 10.33
N SER A 24 14.23 2.38 10.69
CA SER A 24 14.66 1.30 9.78
C SER A 24 13.47 0.52 9.25
N VAL A 25 12.54 0.13 10.13
CA VAL A 25 11.31 -0.56 9.75
C VAL A 25 10.47 0.32 8.82
N TYR A 26 10.30 1.60 9.16
CA TYR A 26 9.53 2.54 8.35
C TYR A 26 10.07 2.63 6.92
N ASN A 27 11.37 2.81 6.76
CA ASN A 27 12.00 2.94 5.45
C ASN A 27 11.85 1.64 4.63
N GLN A 28 12.15 0.49 5.22
CA GLN A 28 12.04 -0.82 4.57
C GLN A 28 10.60 -1.12 4.12
N VAL A 29 9.62 -0.84 4.97
CA VAL A 29 8.20 -1.07 4.66
C VAL A 29 7.73 -0.11 3.58
N ARG A 30 8.14 1.16 3.62
CA ARG A 30 7.80 2.15 2.61
C ARG A 30 8.27 1.75 1.22
N ASP A 31 9.52 1.34 1.10
CA ASP A 31 10.11 0.92 -0.17
C ASP A 31 9.41 -0.32 -0.75
N VAL A 32 9.12 -1.30 0.11
CA VAL A 32 8.41 -2.51 -0.31
C VAL A 32 6.97 -2.23 -0.70
N LEU A 33 6.27 -1.34 0.03
CA LEU A 33 4.92 -0.94 -0.31
C LEU A 33 4.86 -0.28 -1.70
N ALA A 34 5.77 0.65 -1.99
CA ALA A 34 5.86 1.29 -3.30
C ALA A 34 6.12 0.27 -4.42
N ALA A 35 7.09 -0.62 -4.24
CA ALA A 35 7.41 -1.66 -5.21
C ALA A 35 6.23 -2.63 -5.46
N GLN A 36 5.49 -3.01 -4.43
CA GLN A 36 4.30 -3.85 -4.58
C GLN A 36 3.15 -3.11 -5.27
N ALA A 37 2.96 -1.82 -4.99
CA ALA A 37 1.97 -0.99 -5.66
C ALA A 37 2.28 -0.86 -7.16
N ASP A 38 3.52 -0.57 -7.53
CA ASP A 38 3.96 -0.50 -8.93
C ASP A 38 3.70 -1.82 -9.67
N LYS A 39 4.04 -2.96 -9.04
CA LYS A 39 3.80 -4.29 -9.60
C LYS A 39 2.31 -4.54 -9.86
N ILE A 40 1.46 -4.23 -8.89
CA ILE A 40 0.01 -4.44 -8.99
C ILE A 40 -0.59 -3.54 -10.07
N VAL A 41 -0.24 -2.25 -10.07
CA VAL A 41 -0.68 -1.28 -11.08
C VAL A 41 -0.26 -1.69 -12.48
N ALA A 42 0.98 -2.14 -12.67
CA ALA A 42 1.46 -2.63 -13.96
C ALA A 42 0.66 -3.84 -14.46
N GLN A 43 0.29 -4.76 -13.57
CA GLN A 43 -0.55 -5.90 -13.93
C GLN A 43 -1.99 -5.47 -14.25
N MET A 44 -2.58 -4.56 -13.48
CA MET A 44 -3.91 -4.01 -13.76
C MET A 44 -3.96 -3.33 -15.14
N LYS A 45 -2.94 -2.53 -15.47
CA LYS A 45 -2.84 -1.87 -16.78
C LYS A 45 -2.79 -2.88 -17.93
N ARG A 46 -2.09 -4.00 -17.77
CA ARG A 46 -2.01 -5.06 -18.81
C ARG A 46 -3.33 -5.78 -19.05
N HIS A 47 -4.16 -5.89 -18.01
CA HIS A 47 -5.46 -6.59 -18.10
C HIS A 47 -6.62 -5.65 -18.35
N ALA A 48 -6.42 -4.34 -18.19
CA ALA A 48 -7.43 -3.35 -18.50
C ALA A 48 -7.75 -3.36 -20.00
N PRO A 49 -9.03 -3.34 -20.39
CA PRO A 49 -9.42 -3.23 -21.79
C PRO A 49 -8.77 -2.01 -22.44
N PHE A 50 -8.28 -2.20 -23.64
CA PHE A 50 -7.68 -1.12 -24.42
C PHE A 50 -8.70 -0.64 -25.45
N ASP A 51 -9.15 0.60 -25.29
CA ASP A 51 -9.92 1.33 -26.31
C ASP A 51 -9.10 2.56 -26.71
N THR A 52 -9.20 3.66 -25.99
CA THR A 52 -8.38 4.86 -26.22
C THR A 52 -7.07 4.85 -25.40
N GLY A 53 -6.97 3.97 -24.42
CA GLY A 53 -5.85 3.92 -23.48
C GLY A 53 -6.06 4.76 -22.21
N ASP A 54 -7.10 5.58 -22.16
CA ASP A 54 -7.37 6.49 -21.04
C ASP A 54 -7.60 5.73 -19.73
N LEU A 55 -8.33 4.59 -19.80
CA LEU A 55 -8.54 3.73 -18.67
C LEU A 55 -7.21 3.19 -18.10
N GLN A 56 -6.31 2.76 -18.96
CA GLN A 56 -4.99 2.25 -18.51
C GLN A 56 -4.14 3.37 -17.89
N MET A 57 -4.21 4.58 -18.44
CA MET A 57 -3.51 5.74 -17.89
C MET A 57 -4.09 6.18 -16.56
N SER A 58 -5.39 6.02 -16.35
CA SER A 58 -6.08 6.39 -15.10
C SER A 58 -5.77 5.46 -13.92
N ILE A 59 -5.24 4.25 -14.17
CA ILE A 59 -4.84 3.32 -13.11
C ILE A 59 -3.53 3.79 -12.51
N SER A 60 -3.56 4.14 -11.23
CA SER A 60 -2.39 4.63 -10.51
C SER A 60 -2.48 4.31 -9.03
N TRP A 61 -1.47 4.72 -8.27
CA TRP A 61 -1.47 4.63 -6.83
C TRP A 61 -0.94 5.92 -6.21
N CYS A 62 -1.32 6.17 -4.96
CA CYS A 62 -0.81 7.31 -4.20
C CYS A 62 -0.61 6.95 -2.73
N TRP A 63 0.19 7.73 -2.05
CA TRP A 63 0.29 7.68 -0.60
C TRP A 63 -0.93 8.33 0.03
N GLY A 64 -1.47 7.67 1.07
CA GLY A 64 -2.65 8.16 1.76
C GLY A 64 -3.96 7.77 1.08
N ASN A 65 -4.88 8.70 0.98
CA ASN A 65 -6.22 8.46 0.41
C ASN A 65 -6.21 8.68 -1.10
N ALA A 66 -6.96 7.85 -1.81
CA ALA A 66 -7.20 8.05 -3.22
C ALA A 66 -8.00 9.34 -3.49
N PRO A 67 -7.87 9.93 -4.68
CA PRO A 67 -8.68 11.06 -5.12
C PRO A 67 -10.18 10.75 -5.03
N LYS A 68 -11.00 11.77 -4.74
CA LYS A 68 -12.45 11.62 -4.72
C LYS A 68 -12.96 11.27 -6.12
N GLY A 69 -13.98 10.41 -6.19
CA GLY A 69 -14.60 10.00 -7.45
C GLY A 69 -13.88 8.85 -8.16
N THR A 70 -12.76 8.36 -7.64
CA THR A 70 -12.05 7.22 -8.22
C THR A 70 -12.55 5.89 -7.68
N MET A 71 -12.48 4.84 -8.51
CA MET A 71 -12.63 3.47 -8.06
C MET A 71 -11.39 3.06 -7.28
N THR A 72 -11.56 2.76 -6.02
CA THR A 72 -10.45 2.35 -5.15
C THR A 72 -10.62 0.94 -4.67
N ILE A 73 -9.53 0.20 -4.68
CA ILE A 73 -9.42 -0.99 -3.84
C ILE A 73 -8.79 -0.60 -2.52
N GLY A 74 -9.48 -1.10 -1.50
CA GLY A 74 -9.12 -0.96 -0.14
C GLY A 74 -7.66 -1.24 0.16
N HIS A 75 -7.21 -0.46 1.00
CA HIS A 75 -6.08 -0.40 1.88
C HIS A 75 -5.19 -1.66 1.93
N VAL A 76 -4.01 -1.58 1.38
CA VAL A 76 -2.86 -2.36 1.86
C VAL A 76 -2.35 -1.62 3.09
N GLY A 77 -2.91 -1.94 4.23
CA GLY A 77 -2.52 -1.39 5.53
C GLY A 77 -2.69 -2.48 6.58
N VAL A 78 -1.81 -2.50 7.55
CA VAL A 78 -1.88 -3.38 8.73
C VAL A 78 -3.13 -3.02 9.53
N GLY A 79 -4.23 -3.76 9.33
CA GLY A 79 -5.46 -3.59 10.07
C GLY A 79 -6.45 -4.71 9.80
N LYS A 80 -6.94 -5.34 10.86
CA LYS A 80 -7.98 -6.37 10.83
C LYS A 80 -9.30 -5.81 10.29
N GLY A 81 -9.85 -6.46 9.26
CA GLY A 81 -11.27 -6.40 8.91
C GLY A 81 -11.65 -5.22 8.02
N GLY A 82 -12.32 -5.56 6.91
CA GLY A 82 -12.88 -4.65 5.91
C GLY A 82 -13.93 -3.70 6.46
N ARG A 83 -13.53 -2.77 7.30
CA ARG A 83 -14.33 -1.63 7.72
C ARG A 83 -13.80 -0.40 7.02
N THR A 84 -14.70 0.33 6.40
CA THR A 84 -14.50 1.69 5.92
C THR A 84 -13.74 2.49 6.97
N PHE A 85 -12.46 2.73 6.71
CA PHE A 85 -11.70 3.64 7.55
C PHE A 85 -12.27 5.04 7.37
N LYS A 86 -12.82 5.59 8.45
CA LYS A 86 -13.10 7.02 8.54
C LYS A 86 -11.82 7.76 8.15
N GLN A 87 -11.98 8.79 7.34
CA GLN A 87 -10.97 9.75 6.90
C GLN A 87 -10.19 10.31 8.11
N GLY A 88 -9.26 9.53 8.64
CA GLY A 88 -8.29 9.98 9.62
C GLY A 88 -6.95 10.01 8.94
N ALA A 89 -6.26 11.14 9.01
CA ALA A 89 -4.88 11.23 8.57
C ALA A 89 -4.09 10.08 9.20
N ASP A 90 -3.58 9.19 8.36
CA ASP A 90 -2.73 8.13 8.82
C ASP A 90 -1.44 8.74 9.35
N LYS A 91 -1.33 8.85 10.67
CA LYS A 91 -0.16 9.45 11.35
C LYS A 91 1.14 8.70 11.04
N THR A 92 1.04 7.47 10.51
CA THR A 92 2.20 6.66 10.16
C THR A 92 2.71 6.91 8.74
N GLY A 93 1.90 7.47 7.85
CA GLY A 93 2.26 7.70 6.44
C GLY A 93 2.55 6.43 5.63
N LEU A 94 2.23 5.26 6.17
CA LEU A 94 2.45 3.94 5.55
C LEU A 94 1.18 3.36 4.92
N ARG A 95 0.40 4.21 4.28
CA ARG A 95 -0.82 3.82 3.58
C ARG A 95 -0.67 4.09 2.10
N ILE A 96 -0.96 3.08 1.29
CA ILE A 96 -1.08 3.20 -0.16
C ILE A 96 -2.51 2.93 -0.58
N SER A 97 -3.03 3.74 -1.49
CA SER A 97 -4.29 3.54 -2.18
C SER A 97 -4.02 3.36 -3.67
N ILE A 98 -4.52 2.25 -4.22
CA ILE A 98 -4.52 1.99 -5.66
C ILE A 98 -5.89 2.37 -6.18
N PHE A 99 -5.95 3.10 -7.28
CA PHE A 99 -7.19 3.64 -7.83
C PHE A 99 -7.21 3.58 -9.35
N ALA A 100 -8.42 3.62 -9.91
CA ALA A 100 -8.67 3.75 -11.34
C ALA A 100 -9.79 4.78 -11.58
N GLY A 101 -9.75 5.48 -12.71
CA GLY A 101 -10.75 6.48 -13.07
C GLY A 101 -10.58 7.78 -12.28
N ALA A 102 -9.58 8.59 -12.61
CA ALA A 102 -9.42 9.94 -12.08
C ALA A 102 -10.17 10.92 -13.00
N GLY A 103 -11.16 11.63 -12.45
CA GLY A 103 -11.98 12.61 -13.19
C GLY A 103 -13.37 12.08 -13.56
N ASP A 104 -13.87 12.41 -14.73
CA ASP A 104 -15.22 12.05 -15.21
C ASP A 104 -15.38 10.58 -15.62
N GLU A 105 -14.39 9.75 -15.33
CA GLU A 105 -14.33 8.38 -15.82
C GLU A 105 -15.05 7.38 -14.90
N TYR A 106 -16.38 7.45 -14.87
CA TYR A 106 -17.24 6.35 -14.38
C TYR A 106 -17.05 5.05 -15.18
N TYR A 107 -16.32 5.12 -16.28
CA TYR A 107 -16.10 4.01 -17.19
C TYR A 107 -15.38 2.83 -16.54
N ALA A 108 -14.46 3.07 -15.62
CA ALA A 108 -13.77 2.03 -14.86
C ALA A 108 -14.73 1.10 -14.10
N TRP A 109 -15.79 1.66 -13.50
CA TRP A 109 -16.84 0.89 -12.82
C TRP A 109 -17.64 0.02 -13.80
N PHE A 110 -18.00 0.57 -14.96
CA PHE A 110 -18.76 -0.19 -15.96
C PHE A 110 -17.92 -1.30 -16.56
N GLN A 111 -16.64 -1.11 -16.76
CA GLN A 111 -15.74 -2.16 -17.20
C GLN A 111 -15.59 -3.26 -16.15
N GLU A 112 -15.43 -2.92 -14.89
CA GLU A 112 -15.24 -3.91 -13.82
C GLU A 112 -16.50 -4.73 -13.54
N PHE A 113 -17.66 -4.08 -13.48
CA PHE A 113 -18.93 -4.71 -13.03
C PHE A 113 -19.94 -4.94 -14.13
N GLY A 114 -19.72 -4.38 -15.29
CA GLY A 114 -20.69 -4.42 -16.38
C GLY A 114 -21.82 -3.40 -16.22
N ARG A 115 -22.59 -3.23 -17.27
CA ARG A 115 -23.80 -2.40 -17.35
C ARG A 115 -24.83 -3.10 -18.23
N GLN A 116 -26.08 -2.65 -18.20
CA GLN A 116 -27.11 -3.14 -19.12
C GLN A 116 -26.65 -3.00 -20.58
N GLY A 117 -26.51 -4.13 -21.26
CA GLY A 117 -26.00 -4.19 -22.64
C GLY A 117 -24.46 -4.20 -22.78
N MET A 118 -23.70 -4.18 -21.67
CA MET A 118 -22.24 -4.23 -21.66
C MET A 118 -21.76 -5.31 -20.70
N PRO A 119 -21.10 -6.38 -21.17
CA PRO A 119 -20.58 -7.42 -20.27
C PRO A 119 -19.47 -6.88 -19.36
N ALA A 120 -19.33 -7.43 -18.19
CA ALA A 120 -18.25 -7.11 -17.27
C ALA A 120 -16.91 -7.65 -17.77
N HIS A 121 -15.87 -6.83 -17.72
CA HIS A 121 -14.49 -7.21 -17.97
C HIS A 121 -13.63 -6.84 -16.75
N PRO A 122 -13.66 -7.66 -15.67
CA PRO A 122 -12.98 -7.34 -14.44
C PRO A 122 -11.47 -7.38 -14.64
N PHE A 123 -10.81 -6.27 -14.36
CA PHE A 123 -9.35 -6.09 -14.48
C PHE A 123 -8.70 -5.63 -13.17
N PHE A 124 -9.49 -5.08 -12.26
CA PHE A 124 -9.00 -4.40 -11.08
C PHE A 124 -9.03 -5.32 -9.83
N TYR A 125 -10.22 -5.76 -9.41
CA TYR A 125 -10.38 -6.61 -8.23
C TYR A 125 -9.73 -7.99 -8.32
N PRO A 126 -9.81 -8.72 -9.46
CA PRO A 126 -9.15 -10.02 -9.56
C PRO A 126 -7.64 -9.92 -9.42
N ILE A 127 -7.02 -8.93 -10.04
CA ILE A 127 -5.57 -8.70 -9.98
C ILE A 127 -5.13 -8.37 -8.55
N TYR A 128 -5.89 -7.52 -7.86
CA TYR A 128 -5.62 -7.21 -6.46
C TYR A 128 -5.70 -8.47 -5.58
N ARG A 129 -6.77 -9.25 -5.70
CA ARG A 129 -6.96 -10.48 -4.92
C ARG A 129 -5.82 -11.48 -5.14
N ALA A 130 -5.38 -11.65 -6.37
CA ALA A 130 -4.27 -12.52 -6.73
C ALA A 130 -2.94 -12.09 -6.08
N ASN A 131 -2.69 -10.78 -6.02
CA ASN A 131 -1.44 -10.23 -5.48
C ASN A 131 -1.46 -9.98 -3.97
N ARG A 132 -2.63 -9.89 -3.35
CA ARG A 132 -2.78 -9.54 -1.92
C ARG A 132 -1.93 -10.40 -0.98
N ARG A 133 -1.94 -11.71 -1.19
CA ARG A 133 -1.18 -12.66 -0.35
C ARG A 133 0.32 -12.46 -0.48
N SER A 134 0.81 -12.28 -1.70
CA SER A 134 2.22 -12.02 -2.00
C SER A 134 2.67 -10.66 -1.44
N ALA A 135 1.86 -9.62 -1.59
CA ALA A 135 2.15 -8.30 -1.05
C ALA A 135 2.23 -8.31 0.48
N ASN A 136 1.30 -8.96 1.17
CA ASN A 136 1.33 -9.09 2.63
C ASN A 136 2.58 -9.85 3.10
N ALA A 137 2.97 -10.92 2.42
CA ALA A 137 4.19 -11.66 2.74
C ALA A 137 5.46 -10.80 2.53
N ALA A 138 5.48 -9.97 1.49
CA ALA A 138 6.59 -9.05 1.25
C ALA A 138 6.71 -7.98 2.35
N ILE A 139 5.58 -7.42 2.80
CA ILE A 139 5.53 -6.44 3.90
C ILE A 139 6.04 -7.07 5.20
N THR A 140 5.58 -8.28 5.54
CA THR A 140 6.04 -9.00 6.75
C THR A 140 7.55 -9.22 6.72
N ARG A 141 8.11 -9.61 5.58
CA ARG A 141 9.57 -9.76 5.41
C ARG A 141 10.30 -8.43 5.56
N ALA A 142 9.75 -7.34 5.04
CA ALA A 142 10.32 -6.00 5.17
C ALA A 142 10.37 -5.55 6.64
N ILE A 143 9.31 -5.80 7.40
CA ILE A 143 9.27 -5.52 8.84
C ILE A 143 10.36 -6.29 9.57
N THR A 144 10.45 -7.60 9.34
CA THR A 144 11.47 -8.46 9.97
C THR A 144 12.89 -8.00 9.62
N LYS A 145 13.13 -7.62 8.36
CA LYS A 145 14.41 -7.09 7.91
C LYS A 145 14.72 -5.76 8.58
N GLY A 146 13.76 -4.83 8.59
CA GLY A 146 13.93 -3.51 9.21
C GLY A 146 14.25 -3.58 10.70
N VAL A 147 13.64 -4.52 11.43
CA VAL A 147 13.98 -4.76 12.84
C VAL A 147 15.43 -5.26 12.98
N LYS A 148 15.85 -6.24 12.16
CA LYS A 148 17.23 -6.75 12.19
C LYS A 148 18.26 -5.67 11.88
N ASP A 149 17.99 -4.83 10.89
CA ASP A 149 18.90 -3.75 10.49
C ASP A 149 18.96 -2.61 11.51
N GLY A 150 17.86 -2.36 12.22
CA GLY A 150 17.81 -1.36 13.29
C GLY A 150 18.49 -1.78 14.61
N VAL A 151 18.76 -3.08 14.79
CA VAL A 151 19.46 -3.60 15.98
C VAL A 151 20.98 -3.52 15.82
N LYS A 152 21.49 -3.55 14.59
CA LYS A 152 22.92 -3.38 14.32
C LYS A 152 23.36 -1.95 14.62
#